data_45b462d5d41b215f043154da8d73d0ba
#
_entry.id   45b462d5d41b215f043154da8d73d0ba
#
_cell.length_a   1.000
_cell.length_b   1.000
_cell.length_c   1.000
_cell.angle_alpha   90.00
_cell.angle_beta   90.00
_cell.angle_gamma   90.00
#
_symmetry.space_group_name_H-M   'P 1'
#
loop_
_entity.id
_entity.type
_entity.pdbx_description
1 polymer ?
#
loop_
_entity_poly.entity_id
_entity_poly.type
_entity_poly.pdbx_seq_one_letter_code
_entity_poly.pdbx_strand_id
1 'polypeptide(L)'
;MDLQSKHNAREALNNLKMEISSELGYYYNMRTDKIEGLAPQGTLDGMAENIKAGVEVGEMTSRKLVEMGEKALVDKYNNTIK
;
A
#
# COMPACT_ATOMS: atom_id res chain seq x y z
N MET A 1 -13.15 -17.18 0.90
CA MET A 1 -11.67 -17.16 0.91
C MET A 1 -11.17 -17.86 2.16
N ASP A 2 -10.26 -18.80 2.03
CA ASP A 2 -9.72 -19.51 3.19
C ASP A 2 -8.69 -18.66 3.95
N LEU A 3 -8.23 -19.17 5.10
CA LEU A 3 -7.30 -18.44 5.96
C LEU A 3 -5.95 -18.19 5.28
N GLN A 4 -5.48 -19.16 4.49
CA GLN A 4 -4.21 -19.03 3.81
C GLN A 4 -4.26 -17.94 2.73
N SER A 5 -5.34 -17.90 1.96
CA SER A 5 -5.53 -16.88 0.93
C SER A 5 -5.63 -15.48 1.55
N LYS A 6 -6.32 -15.34 2.69
CA LYS A 6 -6.41 -14.07 3.41
C LYS A 6 -5.06 -13.62 3.92
N HIS A 7 -4.27 -14.55 4.47
CA HIS A 7 -2.93 -14.27 4.97
C HIS A 7 -2.02 -13.79 3.84
N ASN A 8 -2.04 -14.49 2.71
CA ASN A 8 -1.22 -14.15 1.55
C ASN A 8 -1.59 -12.78 0.98
N ALA A 9 -2.89 -12.47 0.92
CA ALA A 9 -3.37 -11.18 0.45
C ALA A 9 -2.92 -10.04 1.36
N ARG A 10 -2.98 -10.24 2.68
CA ARG A 10 -2.53 -9.26 3.66
C ARG A 10 -1.03 -9.01 3.55
N GLU A 11 -0.25 -10.09 3.43
CA GLU A 11 1.20 -9.98 3.28
C GLU A 11 1.58 -9.23 2.01
N ALA A 12 0.92 -9.54 0.89
CA ALA A 12 1.14 -8.84 -0.38
C ALA A 12 0.79 -7.35 -0.26
N LEU A 13 -0.30 -7.01 0.42
CA LEU A 13 -0.70 -5.63 0.64
C LEU A 13 0.32 -4.89 1.52
N ASN A 14 0.79 -5.52 2.59
CA ASN A 14 1.80 -4.93 3.46
C ASN A 14 3.11 -4.67 2.72
N ASN A 15 3.53 -5.60 1.86
CA ASN A 15 4.73 -5.44 1.04
C ASN A 15 4.57 -4.27 0.05
N LEU A 16 3.39 -4.12 -0.55
CA LEU A 16 3.10 -3.02 -1.45
C LEU A 16 3.14 -1.67 -0.71
N LYS A 17 2.55 -1.59 0.48
CA LYS A 17 2.60 -0.38 1.31
C LYS A 17 4.03 -0.02 1.69
N MET A 18 4.85 -1.02 2.04
CA MET A 18 6.25 -0.82 2.38
C MET A 18 7.03 -0.27 1.19
N GLU A 19 6.83 -0.83 0.01
CA GLU A 19 7.50 -0.40 -1.21
C GLU A 19 7.13 1.04 -1.57
N ILE A 20 5.83 1.36 -1.56
CA ILE A 20 5.35 2.71 -1.87
C ILE A 20 5.84 3.72 -0.83
N SER A 21 5.79 3.36 0.45
CA SER A 21 6.29 4.22 1.52
C SER A 21 7.76 4.54 1.33
N SER A 22 8.57 3.54 1.00
CA SER A 22 9.99 3.71 0.75
C SER A 22 10.25 4.63 -0.45
N GLU A 23 9.49 4.47 -1.53
CA GLU A 23 9.64 5.33 -2.72
C GLU A 23 9.31 6.80 -2.41
N LEU A 24 8.35 7.04 -1.53
CA LEU A 24 7.95 8.39 -1.13
C LEU A 24 8.81 8.97 0.00
N GLY A 25 9.74 8.18 0.53
CA GLY A 25 10.59 8.62 1.64
C GLY A 25 9.93 8.54 3.00
N TYR A 26 8.90 7.73 3.16
CA TYR A 26 8.23 7.51 4.42
C TYR A 26 8.63 6.18 5.03
N TYR A 27 8.39 6.03 6.33
CA TYR A 27 8.59 4.79 7.06
C TYR A 27 7.25 4.09 7.30
N TYR A 28 7.15 2.83 6.90
CA TYR A 28 5.96 2.02 7.17
C TYR A 28 6.22 1.10 8.36
N ASN A 29 5.43 1.26 9.42
CA ASN A 29 5.50 0.41 10.60
C ASN A 29 4.48 -0.71 10.50
N MET A 30 4.94 -1.92 10.22
CA MET A 30 4.07 -3.08 10.02
C MET A 30 3.31 -3.48 11.28
N ARG A 31 3.88 -3.22 12.47
CA ARG A 31 3.23 -3.59 13.73
C ARG A 31 1.96 -2.80 13.98
N THR A 32 2.00 -1.51 13.67
CA THR A 32 0.90 -0.59 13.94
C THR A 32 0.09 -0.25 12.70
N ASP A 33 0.53 -0.71 11.52
CA ASP A 33 -0.04 -0.36 10.21
C ASP A 33 -0.11 1.16 10.01
N LYS A 34 0.93 1.86 10.47
CA LYS A 34 1.02 3.32 10.36
C LYS A 34 2.18 3.73 9.48
N ILE A 35 1.98 4.83 8.75
CA ILE A 35 2.99 5.43 7.92
C ILE A 35 3.47 6.70 8.59
N GLU A 36 4.79 6.82 8.73
CA GLU A 36 5.41 7.92 9.47
C GLU A 36 6.24 8.78 8.53
N GLY A 37 6.07 10.09 8.67
CA GLY A 37 6.88 11.06 7.95
C GLY A 37 8.22 11.30 8.66
N LEU A 38 8.96 12.28 8.18
CA LEU A 38 10.30 12.59 8.68
C LEU A 38 10.29 13.51 9.91
N ALA A 39 9.15 14.14 10.23
CA ALA A 39 9.08 15.04 11.38
C ALA A 39 9.06 14.24 12.69
N PRO A 40 9.57 14.83 13.80
CA PRO A 40 9.58 14.15 15.09
C PRO A 40 8.17 13.75 15.54
N GLN A 41 8.05 12.53 16.05
CA GLN A 41 6.78 12.04 16.58
C GLN A 41 6.40 12.76 17.87
N GLY A 42 5.11 12.85 18.14
CA GLY A 42 4.60 13.51 19.33
C GLY A 42 4.47 15.02 19.21
N THR A 43 4.86 15.59 18.08
CA THR A 43 4.66 17.03 17.78
C THR A 43 3.45 17.20 16.90
N LEU A 44 2.89 18.43 16.88
CA LEU A 44 1.77 18.72 15.97
C LEU A 44 2.17 18.59 14.50
N ASP A 45 3.36 19.06 14.17
CA ASP A 45 3.90 18.93 12.82
C ASP A 45 4.08 17.46 12.43
N GLY A 46 4.61 16.65 13.36
CA GLY A 46 4.77 15.22 13.13
C GLY A 46 3.45 14.50 12.94
N MET A 47 2.43 14.84 13.70
CA MET A 47 1.10 14.27 13.56
C MET A 47 0.49 14.62 12.21
N ALA A 48 0.57 15.89 11.81
CA ALA A 48 0.06 16.35 10.51
C ALA A 48 0.79 15.66 9.35
N GLU A 49 2.11 15.54 9.45
CA GLU A 49 2.92 14.89 8.42
C GLU A 49 2.62 13.40 8.32
N ASN A 50 2.39 12.72 9.43
CA ASN A 50 2.02 11.32 9.45
C ASN A 50 0.65 11.08 8.81
N ILE A 51 -0.31 11.96 9.05
CA ILE A 51 -1.63 11.89 8.43
C ILE A 51 -1.48 12.06 6.91
N LYS A 52 -0.72 13.07 6.48
CA LYS A 52 -0.45 13.32 5.06
C LYS A 52 0.22 12.12 4.41
N ALA A 53 1.24 11.55 5.06
CA ALA A 53 1.94 10.38 4.56
C ALA A 53 1.00 9.19 4.40
N GLY A 54 0.14 8.94 5.39
CA GLY A 54 -0.85 7.88 5.33
C GLY A 54 -1.81 8.03 4.17
N VAL A 55 -2.29 9.26 3.92
CA VAL A 55 -3.18 9.56 2.79
C VAL A 55 -2.47 9.32 1.46
N GLU A 56 -1.26 9.83 1.30
CA GLU A 56 -0.50 9.67 0.05
C GLU A 56 -0.23 8.19 -0.26
N VAL A 57 0.24 7.43 0.72
CA VAL A 57 0.51 6.01 0.53
C VAL A 57 -0.78 5.25 0.27
N GLY A 58 -1.87 5.58 0.97
CA GLY A 58 -3.17 4.96 0.75
C GLY A 58 -3.68 5.18 -0.67
N GLU A 59 -3.60 6.41 -1.17
CA GLU A 59 -4.01 6.74 -2.54
C GLU A 59 -3.18 6.00 -3.58
N MET A 60 -1.87 5.98 -3.43
CA MET A 60 -0.97 5.30 -4.37
C MET A 60 -1.15 3.78 -4.30
N THR A 61 -1.36 3.23 -3.10
CA THR A 61 -1.63 1.81 -2.94
C THR A 61 -2.92 1.42 -3.66
N SER A 62 -3.98 2.20 -3.48
CA SER A 62 -5.26 1.96 -4.15
C SER A 62 -5.13 2.04 -5.66
N ARG A 63 -4.43 3.05 -6.15
CA ARG A 63 -4.18 3.21 -7.60
C ARG A 63 -3.40 2.02 -8.16
N LYS A 64 -2.37 1.58 -7.43
CA LYS A 64 -1.56 0.44 -7.86
C LYS A 64 -2.38 -0.85 -7.90
N LEU A 65 -3.25 -1.06 -6.90
CA LEU A 65 -4.13 -2.23 -6.88
C LEU A 65 -5.10 -2.23 -8.06
N VAL A 66 -5.64 -1.07 -8.41
CA VAL A 66 -6.53 -0.92 -9.58
C VAL A 66 -5.77 -1.25 -10.87
N GLU A 67 -4.55 -0.71 -11.02
CA GLU A 67 -3.72 -1.01 -12.20
C GLU A 67 -3.41 -2.50 -12.30
N MET A 68 -3.08 -3.15 -11.20
CA MET A 68 -2.80 -4.58 -11.18
C MET A 68 -4.04 -5.40 -11.54
N GLY A 69 -5.21 -4.98 -11.03
CA GLY A 69 -6.48 -5.62 -11.37
C GLY A 69 -6.84 -5.48 -12.84
N GLU A 70 -6.67 -4.29 -13.40
CA GLU A 70 -6.91 -4.03 -14.82
C GLU A 70 -5.98 -4.87 -15.69
N LYS A 71 -4.70 -4.93 -15.34
CA LYS A 71 -3.73 -5.74 -16.07
C LYS A 71 -4.11 -7.23 -16.04
N ALA A 72 -4.51 -7.73 -14.87
CA ALA A 72 -4.93 -9.12 -14.73
C ALA A 72 -6.14 -9.43 -15.59
N LEU A 73 -7.11 -8.51 -15.67
CA LEU A 73 -8.29 -8.67 -16.53
C LEU A 73 -7.93 -8.67 -18.02
N VAL A 74 -7.05 -7.78 -18.43
CA VAL A 74 -6.58 -7.72 -19.84
C VAL A 74 -5.85 -9.00 -20.20
N ASP A 75 -4.95 -9.46 -19.33
CA ASP A 75 -4.20 -10.69 -19.57
C ASP A 75 -5.13 -11.91 -19.67
N LYS A 76 -6.13 -11.97 -18.80
CA LYS A 76 -7.13 -13.03 -18.83
C LYS A 76 -7.96 -13.00 -20.13
N TYR A 77 -8.38 -11.82 -20.54
CA TYR A 77 -9.13 -11.63 -21.77
C TYR A 77 -8.33 -12.08 -22.99
N ASN A 78 -7.07 -11.66 -23.07
CA ASN A 78 -6.19 -12.05 -24.17
C ASN A 78 -5.97 -13.57 -24.23
N ASN A 79 -5.85 -14.22 -23.07
CA ASN A 79 -5.69 -15.66 -23.00
C ASN A 79 -6.97 -16.40 -23.44
N THR A 80 -8.13 -15.80 -23.23
CA THR A 80 -9.41 -16.41 -23.59
C THR A 80 -9.69 -16.34 -25.09
N ILE A 81 -9.18 -15.32 -25.78
CA ILE A 81 -9.42 -15.09 -27.20
C ILE A 81 -8.57 -15.99 -28.09
N LYS A 82 -7.49 -16.52 -27.62
CA LYS A 82 -6.60 -17.38 -28.40
C LYS A 82 -7.25 -18.69 -28.84
#